data_3ce9293748d6e345ff7456261a00c46b
#
_entry.id   3ce9293748d6e345ff7456261a00c46b
#
_cell.length_a   1.000
_cell.length_b   1.000
_cell.length_c   1.000
_cell.angle_alpha   90.00
_cell.angle_beta   90.00
_cell.angle_gamma   90.00
#
_symmetry.space_group_name_H-M   'P 1'
#
loop_
_entity.id
_entity.type
_entity.pdbx_description
1 polymer ?
#
loop_
_entity_poly.entity_id
_entity_poly.type
_entity_poly.pdbx_seq_one_letter_code
_entity_poly.pdbx_strand_id
1 'polypeptide(L)'
;MKIERIDREFDNVIEPGAEIETIQDDLIFTEGPLWNSKLNALLFSDIPANRIYVWSEVEGRKVFRENSHFANGLTYNPEGELIACEHQSRSVTRTDSAGKIHDIATHYQGKKLNSPNDVVATADGSILFTDPIYGLSAGNGRPAEAELDFQGVYISRPGADPQEPELITDSFERPNGLAFTPDGKRLFIADTVRQHIRTFDVVDGYKCSGGCVWAELWDDEYIGRPDGMKFDLQGNLFSTGPGGVWVFNPDADVIGRIYLPDKTTNLAWGNDGHSLYITSSPKVYRIRCKTKGQILL
;
A
#
# COMPACT_ATOMS: atom_id res chain seq x y z
N MET A 1 19.39 8.95 8.03
CA MET A 1 18.84 8.61 6.71
C MET A 1 20.00 8.50 5.72
N LYS A 2 19.98 7.52 4.82
CA LYS A 2 21.06 7.27 3.84
C LYS A 2 20.43 6.76 2.56
N ILE A 3 20.94 7.17 1.42
CA ILE A 3 20.62 6.58 0.12
C ILE A 3 21.84 5.78 -0.31
N GLU A 4 21.63 4.50 -0.62
CA GLU A 4 22.70 3.59 -1.06
C GLU A 4 22.46 3.20 -2.51
N ARG A 5 23.47 3.48 -3.32
CA ARG A 5 23.57 3.01 -4.68
C ARG A 5 24.27 1.66 -4.70
N ILE A 6 23.58 0.63 -5.20
CA ILE A 6 24.13 -0.72 -5.35
C ILE A 6 24.58 -0.93 -6.79
N ASP A 7 23.74 -0.54 -7.75
CA ASP A 7 24.05 -0.57 -9.16
C ASP A 7 23.96 0.83 -9.81
N ARG A 8 24.65 1.01 -10.94
CA ARG A 8 24.65 2.26 -11.72
C ARG A 8 23.26 2.60 -12.30
N GLU A 9 22.40 1.61 -12.51
CA GLU A 9 21.03 1.81 -12.97
C GLU A 9 20.22 2.70 -12.01
N PHE A 10 20.58 2.66 -10.73
CA PHE A 10 19.96 3.51 -9.71
C PHE A 10 20.12 5.00 -9.97
N ASP A 11 21.16 5.42 -10.70
CA ASP A 11 21.37 6.82 -11.10
C ASP A 11 20.29 7.33 -12.07
N ASN A 12 19.52 6.43 -12.71
CA ASN A 12 18.35 6.76 -13.51
C ASN A 12 17.08 6.92 -12.66
N VAL A 13 17.10 6.43 -11.42
CA VAL A 13 15.96 6.38 -10.50
C VAL A 13 16.01 7.54 -9.52
N ILE A 14 17.16 7.78 -8.88
CA ILE A 14 17.36 8.84 -7.89
C ILE A 14 18.64 9.61 -8.24
N GLU A 15 18.61 10.94 -8.14
CA GLU A 15 19.82 11.77 -8.33
C GLU A 15 20.87 11.49 -7.26
N PRO A 16 22.13 11.40 -7.63
CA PRO A 16 23.22 11.43 -6.65
C PRO A 16 23.12 12.69 -5.77
N GLY A 17 23.08 12.49 -4.45
CA GLY A 17 22.92 13.60 -3.50
C GLY A 17 21.50 14.06 -3.24
N ALA A 18 20.48 13.34 -3.73
CA ALA A 18 19.11 13.61 -3.37
C ALA A 18 18.91 13.58 -1.84
N GLU A 19 18.12 14.50 -1.32
CA GLU A 19 17.82 14.61 0.11
C GLU A 19 16.51 13.92 0.46
N ILE A 20 16.48 13.31 1.64
CA ILE A 20 15.28 12.73 2.22
C ILE A 20 14.72 13.78 3.20
N GLU A 21 13.52 14.23 2.94
CA GLU A 21 12.85 15.28 3.68
C GLU A 21 11.82 14.68 4.64
N THR A 22 11.82 15.08 5.90
CA THR A 22 10.75 14.75 6.85
C THR A 22 9.64 15.77 6.68
N ILE A 23 8.47 15.35 6.20
CA ILE A 23 7.33 16.25 5.99
C ILE A 23 6.33 16.22 7.14
N GLN A 24 6.26 15.12 7.87
CA GLN A 24 5.46 14.98 9.09
C GLN A 24 6.18 14.12 10.13
N ASP A 25 6.02 14.45 11.38
CA ASP A 25 6.38 13.69 12.57
C ASP A 25 5.21 13.73 13.57
N ASP A 26 5.39 13.41 14.83
CA ASP A 26 4.36 13.43 15.89
C ASP A 26 3.10 12.58 15.59
N LEU A 27 3.26 11.50 14.84
CA LEU A 27 2.23 10.52 14.50
C LEU A 27 2.41 9.25 15.35
N ILE A 28 1.52 8.26 15.20
CA ILE A 28 1.60 7.01 15.97
C ILE A 28 2.06 5.86 15.07
N PHE A 29 1.26 5.53 14.05
CA PHE A 29 1.58 4.49 13.08
C PHE A 29 0.99 4.85 11.71
N THR A 30 1.85 5.38 10.85
CA THR A 30 1.47 5.91 9.54
C THR A 30 1.40 4.83 8.49
N GLU A 31 0.35 4.89 7.66
CA GLU A 31 0.06 3.93 6.58
C GLU A 31 -0.73 4.57 5.44
N GLY A 32 -0.99 3.78 4.40
CA GLY A 32 -1.90 4.08 3.30
C GLY A 32 -1.68 5.42 2.62
N PRO A 33 -0.44 5.81 2.28
CA PRO A 33 -0.21 7.10 1.62
C PRO A 33 -0.87 7.10 0.23
N LEU A 34 -1.55 8.20 -0.10
CA LEU A 34 -2.28 8.37 -1.34
C LEU A 34 -2.24 9.81 -1.79
N TRP A 35 -1.75 10.09 -3.00
CA TRP A 35 -1.75 11.43 -3.55
C TRP A 35 -3.10 11.78 -4.17
N ASN A 36 -3.59 12.97 -3.88
CA ASN A 36 -4.77 13.57 -4.49
C ASN A 36 -4.36 14.79 -5.32
N SER A 37 -4.37 14.66 -6.65
CA SER A 37 -3.95 15.73 -7.55
C SER A 37 -4.93 16.91 -7.56
N LYS A 38 -6.23 16.68 -7.30
CA LYS A 38 -7.22 17.76 -7.25
C LYS A 38 -6.99 18.67 -6.05
N LEU A 39 -6.57 18.10 -4.92
CA LEU A 39 -6.24 18.83 -3.70
C LEU A 39 -4.76 19.26 -3.67
N ASN A 40 -3.93 18.74 -4.58
CA ASN A 40 -2.48 18.86 -4.53
C ASN A 40 -1.94 18.50 -3.13
N ALA A 41 -2.35 17.35 -2.61
CA ALA A 41 -2.14 16.96 -1.22
C ALA A 41 -1.97 15.45 -1.07
N LEU A 42 -1.24 15.04 -0.04
CA LEU A 42 -1.06 13.66 0.37
C LEU A 42 -2.11 13.30 1.43
N LEU A 43 -2.88 12.24 1.19
CA LEU A 43 -3.64 11.57 2.22
C LEU A 43 -2.81 10.45 2.83
N PHE A 44 -2.97 10.17 4.11
CA PHE A 44 -2.39 9.02 4.79
C PHE A 44 -3.18 8.66 6.06
N SER A 45 -3.14 7.39 6.42
CA SER A 45 -3.75 6.88 7.64
C SER A 45 -2.78 7.00 8.83
N ASP A 46 -3.30 7.34 10.00
CA ASP A 46 -2.66 7.06 11.29
C ASP A 46 -3.58 6.09 12.03
N ILE A 47 -3.24 4.80 11.91
CA ILE A 47 -4.14 3.71 12.30
C ILE A 47 -4.56 3.82 13.77
N PRO A 48 -3.62 3.89 14.75
CA PRO A 48 -4.02 3.96 16.17
C PRO A 48 -4.70 5.28 16.55
N ALA A 49 -4.43 6.37 15.83
CA ALA A 49 -5.15 7.63 16.00
C ALA A 49 -6.59 7.56 15.48
N ASN A 50 -6.94 6.51 14.75
CA ASN A 50 -8.24 6.31 14.12
C ASN A 50 -8.62 7.47 13.18
N ARG A 51 -7.62 7.94 12.38
CA ARG A 51 -7.75 9.10 11.50
C ARG A 51 -7.12 8.86 10.13
N ILE A 52 -7.72 9.51 9.13
CA ILE A 52 -7.05 9.81 7.87
C ILE A 52 -6.69 11.28 7.90
N TYR A 53 -5.42 11.59 7.64
CA TYR A 53 -4.92 12.95 7.51
C TYR A 53 -4.79 13.35 6.04
N VAL A 54 -4.82 14.65 5.79
CA VAL A 54 -4.42 15.27 4.53
C VAL A 54 -3.32 16.28 4.83
N TRP A 55 -2.27 16.26 4.02
CA TRP A 55 -1.15 17.19 4.12
C TRP A 55 -0.85 17.85 2.78
N SER A 56 -0.62 19.15 2.79
CA SER A 56 -0.11 19.90 1.64
C SER A 56 0.96 20.90 2.08
N GLU A 57 1.80 21.33 1.13
CA GLU A 57 2.83 22.36 1.38
C GLU A 57 2.23 23.68 1.89
N VAL A 58 1.02 24.02 1.44
CA VAL A 58 0.39 25.33 1.72
C VAL A 58 -0.33 25.32 3.05
N GLU A 59 -1.03 24.23 3.37
CA GLU A 59 -1.95 24.19 4.51
C GLU A 59 -1.43 23.37 5.68
N GLY A 60 -0.32 22.64 5.50
CA GLY A 60 0.19 21.67 6.48
C GLY A 60 -0.75 20.48 6.63
N ARG A 61 -0.66 19.80 7.79
CA ARG A 61 -1.50 18.64 8.11
C ARG A 61 -2.86 19.05 8.68
N LYS A 62 -3.92 18.43 8.16
CA LYS A 62 -5.29 18.54 8.68
C LYS A 62 -5.90 17.15 8.81
N VAL A 63 -6.93 17.01 9.63
CA VAL A 63 -7.75 15.80 9.66
C VAL A 63 -8.67 15.78 8.44
N PHE A 64 -8.54 14.75 7.62
CA PHE A 64 -9.43 14.51 6.48
C PHE A 64 -10.68 13.71 6.91
N ARG A 65 -10.48 12.65 7.72
CA ARG A 65 -11.55 11.83 8.28
C ARG A 65 -11.25 11.48 9.73
N GLU A 66 -12.16 11.82 10.62
CA GLU A 66 -12.19 11.30 11.99
C GLU A 66 -12.94 9.98 12.05
N ASN A 67 -12.65 9.16 13.07
CA ASN A 67 -13.27 7.85 13.24
C ASN A 67 -13.21 7.01 11.95
N SER A 68 -11.99 6.89 11.41
CA SER A 68 -11.73 6.20 10.15
C SER A 68 -11.92 4.69 10.22
N HIS A 69 -12.42 4.16 11.32
CA HIS A 69 -12.50 2.73 11.64
C HIS A 69 -11.15 2.02 11.56
N PHE A 70 -10.08 2.72 12.01
CA PHE A 70 -8.70 2.25 11.91
C PHE A 70 -8.33 1.95 10.46
N ALA A 71 -8.63 2.90 9.56
CA ALA A 71 -8.26 2.79 8.16
C ALA A 71 -6.76 2.59 8.00
N ASN A 72 -6.39 1.74 7.04
CA ASN A 72 -5.03 1.40 6.67
C ASN A 72 -4.77 1.81 5.20
N GLY A 73 -4.75 0.89 4.26
CA GLY A 73 -4.51 1.14 2.85
C GLY A 73 -5.60 2.00 2.21
N LEU A 74 -5.18 2.93 1.37
CA LEU A 74 -6.05 3.87 0.66
C LEU A 74 -5.75 3.82 -0.84
N THR A 75 -6.79 3.94 -1.67
CA THR A 75 -6.65 4.17 -3.11
C THR A 75 -7.84 4.97 -3.65
N TYR A 76 -7.79 5.34 -4.93
CA TYR A 76 -8.93 5.88 -5.65
C TYR A 76 -9.39 4.89 -6.70
N ASN A 77 -10.73 4.77 -6.87
CA ASN A 77 -11.28 4.10 -8.03
C ASN A 77 -11.22 5.01 -9.26
N PRO A 78 -11.54 4.51 -10.49
CA PRO A 78 -11.52 5.33 -11.70
C PRO A 78 -12.46 6.54 -11.67
N GLU A 79 -13.52 6.51 -10.87
CA GLU A 79 -14.46 7.61 -10.67
C GLU A 79 -13.90 8.70 -9.73
N GLY A 80 -12.76 8.42 -9.08
CA GLY A 80 -12.12 9.32 -8.12
C GLY A 80 -12.72 9.28 -6.73
N GLU A 81 -13.42 8.20 -6.38
CA GLU A 81 -13.94 7.95 -5.04
C GLU A 81 -12.89 7.28 -4.17
N LEU A 82 -12.81 7.68 -2.91
CA LEU A 82 -11.84 7.13 -1.97
C LEU A 82 -12.24 5.73 -1.53
N ILE A 83 -11.35 4.78 -1.74
CA ILE A 83 -11.42 3.42 -1.24
C ILE A 83 -10.53 3.31 0.00
N ALA A 84 -11.02 2.67 1.05
CA ALA A 84 -10.27 2.46 2.29
C ALA A 84 -10.42 1.03 2.80
N CYS A 85 -9.31 0.43 3.22
CA CYS A 85 -9.30 -0.77 4.03
C CYS A 85 -9.47 -0.39 5.50
N GLU A 86 -10.51 -0.88 6.16
CA GLU A 86 -10.87 -0.50 7.53
C GLU A 86 -10.75 -1.70 8.47
N HIS A 87 -9.80 -1.65 9.39
CA HIS A 87 -9.53 -2.75 10.32
C HIS A 87 -10.68 -3.00 11.30
N GLN A 88 -11.27 -1.94 11.87
CA GLN A 88 -12.28 -2.07 12.91
C GLN A 88 -13.62 -2.58 12.35
N SER A 89 -14.02 -2.10 11.20
CA SER A 89 -15.25 -2.56 10.53
C SER A 89 -15.04 -3.91 9.84
N ARG A 90 -13.78 -4.32 9.64
CA ARG A 90 -13.39 -5.54 8.92
C ARG A 90 -13.95 -5.50 7.49
N SER A 91 -13.76 -4.37 6.83
CA SER A 91 -14.35 -4.10 5.53
C SER A 91 -13.44 -3.29 4.61
N VAL A 92 -13.70 -3.38 3.32
CA VAL A 92 -13.25 -2.40 2.32
C VAL A 92 -14.44 -1.51 2.01
N THR A 93 -14.22 -0.20 2.06
CA THR A 93 -15.28 0.80 1.88
C THR A 93 -14.97 1.75 0.73
N ARG A 94 -16.01 2.37 0.17
CA ARG A 94 -15.95 3.41 -0.83
C ARG A 94 -16.68 4.65 -0.29
N THR A 95 -16.03 5.80 -0.40
CA THR A 95 -16.65 7.10 -0.08
C THR A 95 -17.00 7.81 -1.37
N ASP A 96 -18.27 8.03 -1.60
CA ASP A 96 -18.78 8.72 -2.79
C ASP A 96 -18.55 10.24 -2.75
N SER A 97 -18.88 10.94 -3.84
CA SER A 97 -18.71 12.40 -3.96
C SER A 97 -19.56 13.20 -2.98
N ALA A 98 -20.58 12.61 -2.38
CA ALA A 98 -21.41 13.23 -1.35
C ALA A 98 -20.84 12.97 0.07
N GLY A 99 -19.74 12.23 0.18
CA GLY A 99 -19.13 11.84 1.45
C GLY A 99 -19.78 10.65 2.13
N LYS A 100 -20.70 9.95 1.47
CA LYS A 100 -21.35 8.77 2.02
C LYS A 100 -20.46 7.55 1.83
N ILE A 101 -20.33 6.76 2.90
CA ILE A 101 -19.54 5.52 2.91
C ILE A 101 -20.45 4.35 2.52
N HIS A 102 -19.93 3.49 1.65
CA HIS A 102 -20.58 2.27 1.16
C HIS A 102 -19.62 1.10 1.30
N ASP A 103 -20.13 -0.05 1.68
CA ASP A 103 -19.33 -1.28 1.73
C ASP A 103 -19.04 -1.80 0.32
N ILE A 104 -17.78 -2.25 0.10
CA ILE A 104 -17.31 -2.98 -1.10
C ILE A 104 -17.13 -4.45 -0.78
N ALA A 105 -16.57 -4.77 0.39
CA ALA A 105 -16.35 -6.13 0.85
C ALA A 105 -16.40 -6.17 2.38
N THR A 106 -17.12 -7.16 2.94
CA THR A 106 -17.34 -7.31 4.39
C THR A 106 -17.18 -8.76 4.85
N HIS A 107 -17.56 -9.71 4.01
CA HIS A 107 -17.58 -11.14 4.32
C HIS A 107 -17.02 -11.96 3.15
N TYR A 108 -16.67 -13.19 3.44
CA TYR A 108 -16.38 -14.22 2.45
C TYR A 108 -16.99 -15.55 2.94
N GLN A 109 -17.83 -16.17 2.10
CA GLN A 109 -18.56 -17.41 2.43
C GLN A 109 -19.32 -17.34 3.78
N GLY A 110 -19.97 -16.22 4.05
CA GLY A 110 -20.75 -15.99 5.26
C GLY A 110 -19.96 -15.69 6.53
N LYS A 111 -18.61 -15.67 6.47
CA LYS A 111 -17.69 -15.30 7.55
C LYS A 111 -17.16 -13.90 7.33
N LYS A 112 -16.99 -13.12 8.39
CA LYS A 112 -16.37 -11.80 8.28
C LYS A 112 -14.95 -11.91 7.77
N LEU A 113 -14.54 -10.93 6.95
CA LEU A 113 -13.13 -10.72 6.60
C LEU A 113 -12.27 -10.57 7.86
N ASN A 114 -10.97 -10.83 7.76
CA ASN A 114 -10.06 -10.63 8.89
C ASN A 114 -9.91 -9.14 9.22
N SER A 115 -9.05 -8.44 8.52
CA SER A 115 -8.87 -7.00 8.63
C SER A 115 -8.21 -6.47 7.35
N PRO A 116 -9.01 -6.11 6.32
CA PRO A 116 -8.48 -5.63 5.06
C PRO A 116 -7.37 -4.59 5.26
N ASN A 117 -6.25 -4.77 4.55
CA ASN A 117 -5.01 -4.07 4.87
C ASN A 117 -4.56 -3.12 3.76
N ASP A 118 -4.17 -3.62 2.59
CA ASP A 118 -3.78 -2.77 1.46
C ASP A 118 -4.67 -3.04 0.24
N VAL A 119 -4.73 -2.07 -0.68
CA VAL A 119 -5.75 -2.03 -1.73
C VAL A 119 -5.25 -1.35 -2.99
N VAL A 120 -5.62 -1.91 -4.15
CA VAL A 120 -5.45 -1.30 -5.45
C VAL A 120 -6.74 -1.37 -6.25
N ALA A 121 -6.98 -0.36 -7.08
CA ALA A 121 -8.08 -0.32 -8.03
C ALA A 121 -7.57 -0.58 -9.44
N THR A 122 -8.40 -1.22 -10.25
CA THR A 122 -8.14 -1.50 -11.65
C THR A 122 -8.90 -0.53 -12.56
N ALA A 123 -8.53 -0.49 -13.83
CA ALA A 123 -9.15 0.40 -14.80
C ALA A 123 -10.64 0.10 -15.07
N ASP A 124 -11.11 -1.12 -14.81
CA ASP A 124 -12.52 -1.50 -14.91
C ASP A 124 -13.31 -1.25 -13.62
N GLY A 125 -12.66 -0.67 -12.59
CA GLY A 125 -13.27 -0.37 -11.29
C GLY A 125 -13.29 -1.54 -10.32
N SER A 126 -12.66 -2.67 -10.64
CA SER A 126 -12.48 -3.76 -9.68
C SER A 126 -11.50 -3.35 -8.59
N ILE A 127 -11.72 -3.84 -7.37
CA ILE A 127 -10.91 -3.53 -6.18
C ILE A 127 -10.25 -4.80 -5.67
N LEU A 128 -8.91 -4.84 -5.72
CA LEU A 128 -8.14 -5.94 -5.14
C LEU A 128 -7.61 -5.51 -3.78
N PHE A 129 -7.69 -6.41 -2.80
CA PHE A 129 -7.24 -6.12 -1.45
C PHE A 129 -6.68 -7.35 -0.75
N THR A 130 -5.82 -7.11 0.23
CA THR A 130 -5.26 -8.12 1.12
C THR A 130 -5.99 -8.13 2.46
N ASP A 131 -6.15 -9.32 3.08
CA ASP A 131 -6.95 -9.49 4.30
C ASP A 131 -6.20 -10.25 5.41
N PRO A 132 -5.08 -9.70 5.92
CA PRO A 132 -4.37 -10.28 7.05
C PRO A 132 -5.06 -10.00 8.39
N ILE A 133 -4.57 -10.58 9.48
CA ILE A 133 -5.15 -10.48 10.82
C ILE A 133 -4.62 -9.30 11.66
N TYR A 134 -3.88 -8.34 11.08
CA TYR A 134 -3.26 -7.25 11.86
C TYR A 134 -4.25 -6.42 12.68
N GLY A 135 -5.40 -6.08 12.09
CA GLY A 135 -6.42 -5.26 12.73
C GLY A 135 -7.26 -5.99 13.78
N LEU A 136 -7.07 -7.31 13.93
CA LEU A 136 -7.72 -8.09 15.00
C LEU A 136 -6.99 -7.99 16.35
N SER A 137 -5.95 -7.16 16.44
CA SER A 137 -5.16 -6.91 17.65
C SER A 137 -5.38 -5.49 18.18
N ALA A 138 -5.15 -5.32 19.48
CA ALA A 138 -5.18 -4.00 20.11
C ALA A 138 -4.11 -3.07 19.52
N GLY A 139 -4.46 -1.81 19.30
CA GLY A 139 -3.57 -0.79 18.73
C GLY A 139 -3.69 -0.61 17.21
N ASN A 140 -3.98 -1.67 16.47
CA ASN A 140 -4.18 -1.61 15.01
C ASN A 140 -5.65 -1.77 14.60
N GLY A 141 -6.54 -1.97 15.55
CA GLY A 141 -7.95 -2.18 15.34
C GLY A 141 -8.64 -2.54 16.65
N ARG A 142 -9.65 -3.38 16.59
CA ARG A 142 -10.32 -3.94 17.77
C ARG A 142 -10.00 -5.41 17.92
N PRO A 143 -9.59 -5.87 19.11
CA PRO A 143 -9.37 -7.27 19.38
C PRO A 143 -10.61 -8.11 19.00
N ALA A 144 -10.42 -9.09 18.15
CA ALA A 144 -11.44 -10.03 17.71
C ALA A 144 -10.79 -11.35 17.31
N GLU A 145 -11.59 -12.41 17.27
CA GLU A 145 -11.16 -13.69 16.72
C GLU A 145 -11.34 -13.71 15.19
N ALA A 146 -10.39 -14.32 14.50
CA ALA A 146 -10.53 -14.57 13.07
C ALA A 146 -11.64 -15.60 12.84
N GLU A 147 -12.56 -15.32 11.90
CA GLU A 147 -13.58 -16.26 11.50
C GLU A 147 -13.12 -17.14 10.33
N LEU A 148 -12.21 -16.57 9.49
CA LEU A 148 -11.53 -17.30 8.43
C LEU A 148 -10.30 -18.01 8.98
N ASP A 149 -9.99 -19.20 8.48
CA ASP A 149 -8.85 -20.03 8.87
C ASP A 149 -7.61 -19.76 7.99
N PHE A 150 -7.68 -18.79 7.12
CA PHE A 150 -6.60 -18.32 6.25
C PHE A 150 -6.61 -16.78 6.13
N GLN A 151 -5.57 -16.24 5.52
CA GLN A 151 -5.42 -14.83 5.20
C GLN A 151 -5.38 -14.67 3.68
N GLY A 152 -6.47 -14.13 3.13
CA GLY A 152 -6.72 -14.14 1.70
C GLY A 152 -6.27 -12.86 0.97
N VAL A 153 -6.18 -12.98 -0.35
CA VAL A 153 -6.18 -11.87 -1.29
C VAL A 153 -7.43 -11.99 -2.14
N TYR A 154 -8.18 -10.90 -2.26
CA TYR A 154 -9.50 -10.91 -2.88
C TYR A 154 -9.62 -9.85 -3.97
N ILE A 155 -10.64 -10.03 -4.83
CA ILE A 155 -11.12 -9.03 -5.76
C ILE A 155 -12.63 -8.85 -5.60
N SER A 156 -13.07 -7.61 -5.49
CA SER A 156 -14.48 -7.22 -5.55
C SER A 156 -14.73 -6.52 -6.88
N ARG A 157 -15.72 -7.01 -7.63
CA ARG A 157 -16.10 -6.48 -8.94
C ARG A 157 -17.07 -5.31 -8.81
N PRO A 158 -17.13 -4.37 -9.77
CA PRO A 158 -18.18 -3.35 -9.78
C PRO A 158 -19.57 -3.96 -9.69
N GLY A 159 -20.36 -3.53 -8.68
CA GLY A 159 -21.71 -4.02 -8.45
C GLY A 159 -21.82 -5.42 -7.81
N ALA A 160 -20.69 -6.02 -7.39
CA ALA A 160 -20.72 -7.28 -6.63
C ALA A 160 -21.38 -7.08 -5.25
N ASP A 161 -21.92 -8.17 -4.70
CA ASP A 161 -22.38 -8.20 -3.31
C ASP A 161 -21.17 -8.01 -2.37
N PRO A 162 -21.22 -7.08 -1.42
CA PRO A 162 -20.15 -6.90 -0.43
C PRO A 162 -19.84 -8.15 0.43
N GLN A 163 -20.72 -9.14 0.43
CA GLN A 163 -20.51 -10.40 1.14
C GLN A 163 -19.86 -11.50 0.29
N GLU A 164 -19.60 -11.23 -1.00
CA GLU A 164 -19.18 -12.22 -1.98
C GLU A 164 -18.00 -11.74 -2.86
N PRO A 165 -16.88 -11.21 -2.29
CA PRO A 165 -15.69 -10.96 -3.07
C PRO A 165 -15.11 -12.30 -3.56
N GLU A 166 -14.48 -12.28 -4.74
CA GLU A 166 -13.82 -13.45 -5.29
C GLU A 166 -12.45 -13.64 -4.61
N LEU A 167 -12.13 -14.85 -4.17
CA LEU A 167 -10.81 -15.21 -3.65
C LEU A 167 -9.81 -15.37 -4.81
N ILE A 168 -8.73 -14.61 -4.77
CA ILE A 168 -7.60 -14.77 -5.69
C ILE A 168 -6.68 -15.89 -5.20
N THR A 169 -6.31 -15.84 -3.91
CA THR A 169 -5.43 -16.83 -3.29
C THR A 169 -5.49 -16.76 -1.76
N ASP A 170 -5.32 -17.91 -1.13
CA ASP A 170 -5.21 -18.11 0.32
C ASP A 170 -3.81 -18.60 0.74
N SER A 171 -2.85 -18.60 -0.18
CA SER A 171 -1.56 -19.25 0.01
C SER A 171 -0.48 -18.38 0.66
N PHE A 172 -0.85 -17.20 1.15
CA PHE A 172 0.01 -16.30 1.93
C PHE A 172 -0.08 -16.60 3.42
N GLU A 173 1.03 -16.37 4.13
CA GLU A 173 1.01 -16.38 5.58
C GLU A 173 0.55 -15.05 6.15
N ARG A 174 1.01 -13.94 5.54
CA ARG A 174 0.61 -12.58 5.92
C ARG A 174 0.64 -11.66 4.71
N PRO A 175 -0.40 -11.73 3.83
CA PRO A 175 -0.45 -10.85 2.67
C PRO A 175 -0.55 -9.39 3.12
N ASN A 176 0.18 -8.50 2.44
CA ASN A 176 0.27 -7.10 2.80
C ASN A 176 0.21 -6.22 1.54
N GLY A 177 1.19 -5.38 1.28
CA GLY A 177 1.21 -4.50 0.12
C GLY A 177 1.05 -5.24 -1.20
N LEU A 178 0.35 -4.60 -2.14
CA LEU A 178 0.15 -5.13 -3.49
C LEU A 178 0.26 -4.02 -4.54
N ALA A 179 0.75 -4.38 -5.73
CA ALA A 179 0.87 -3.46 -6.85
C ALA A 179 0.82 -4.19 -8.20
N PHE A 180 0.21 -3.56 -9.20
CA PHE A 180 0.33 -3.99 -10.58
C PHE A 180 1.58 -3.38 -11.23
N THR A 181 2.19 -4.14 -12.16
CA THR A 181 3.15 -3.55 -13.10
C THR A 181 2.49 -2.43 -13.92
N PRO A 182 3.25 -1.45 -14.45
CA PRO A 182 2.69 -0.33 -15.22
C PRO A 182 1.84 -0.77 -16.43
N ASP A 183 2.13 -1.93 -17.01
CA ASP A 183 1.36 -2.50 -18.12
C ASP A 183 0.15 -3.34 -17.68
N GLY A 184 -0.06 -3.49 -16.36
CA GLY A 184 -1.16 -4.24 -15.77
C GLY A 184 -1.10 -5.76 -15.93
N LYS A 185 0.00 -6.31 -16.45
CA LYS A 185 0.09 -7.75 -16.78
C LYS A 185 0.54 -8.64 -15.64
N ARG A 186 1.11 -8.06 -14.60
CA ARG A 186 1.54 -8.80 -13.42
C ARG A 186 1.08 -8.10 -12.13
N LEU A 187 0.67 -8.90 -11.17
CA LEU A 187 0.35 -8.47 -9.81
C LEU A 187 1.46 -8.93 -8.86
N PHE A 188 1.97 -8.03 -8.04
CA PHE A 188 2.96 -8.29 -7.00
C PHE A 188 2.30 -8.16 -5.64
N ILE A 189 2.63 -9.08 -4.73
CA ILE A 189 2.06 -9.10 -3.37
C ILE A 189 3.16 -9.47 -2.39
N ALA A 190 3.29 -8.69 -1.31
CA ALA A 190 4.20 -8.97 -0.21
C ALA A 190 3.64 -10.03 0.75
N ASP A 191 4.48 -10.96 1.18
CA ASP A 191 4.25 -11.77 2.38
C ASP A 191 5.20 -11.28 3.48
N THR A 192 4.65 -10.53 4.41
CA THR A 192 5.45 -9.89 5.48
C THR A 192 6.18 -10.91 6.36
N VAL A 193 5.54 -12.03 6.69
CA VAL A 193 6.13 -13.05 7.59
C VAL A 193 7.19 -13.86 6.87
N ARG A 194 6.91 -14.26 5.63
CA ARG A 194 7.88 -15.00 4.81
C ARG A 194 8.96 -14.13 4.21
N GLN A 195 8.88 -12.81 4.39
CA GLN A 195 9.86 -11.81 3.92
C GLN A 195 10.17 -11.93 2.43
N HIS A 196 9.15 -12.14 1.62
CA HIS A 196 9.27 -12.21 0.17
C HIS A 196 8.13 -11.47 -0.55
N ILE A 197 8.36 -11.20 -1.81
CA ILE A 197 7.37 -10.70 -2.75
C ILE A 197 7.07 -11.82 -3.75
N ARG A 198 5.78 -12.10 -3.95
CA ARG A 198 5.32 -13.03 -4.98
C ARG A 198 4.72 -12.27 -6.15
N THR A 199 4.83 -12.84 -7.34
CA THR A 199 4.24 -12.30 -8.57
C THR A 199 3.29 -13.29 -9.19
N PHE A 200 2.22 -12.76 -9.80
CA PHE A 200 1.19 -13.50 -10.50
C PHE A 200 0.99 -12.90 -11.89
N ASP A 201 0.77 -13.73 -12.90
CA ASP A 201 0.33 -13.27 -14.20
C ASP A 201 -1.14 -12.87 -14.14
N VAL A 202 -1.48 -11.74 -14.76
CA VAL A 202 -2.84 -11.19 -14.83
C VAL A 202 -3.36 -11.40 -16.24
N VAL A 203 -4.49 -12.06 -16.33
CA VAL A 203 -5.21 -12.31 -17.59
C VAL A 203 -6.54 -11.53 -17.60
N ASP A 204 -7.30 -11.67 -18.69
CA ASP A 204 -8.57 -10.96 -18.87
C ASP A 204 -9.47 -10.99 -17.63
N GLY A 205 -10.03 -9.84 -17.28
CA GLY A 205 -10.88 -9.67 -16.11
C GLY A 205 -10.11 -9.77 -14.78
N TYR A 206 -8.81 -9.43 -14.79
CA TYR A 206 -7.93 -9.45 -13.62
C TYR A 206 -7.89 -10.79 -12.86
N LYS A 207 -8.03 -11.88 -13.59
CA LYS A 207 -7.77 -13.23 -13.07
C LYS A 207 -6.28 -13.43 -12.90
N CYS A 208 -5.86 -13.89 -11.74
CA CYS A 208 -4.46 -14.15 -11.43
C CYS A 208 -4.16 -15.64 -11.60
N SER A 209 -3.01 -15.96 -12.17
CA SER A 209 -2.52 -17.32 -12.32
C SER A 209 -1.02 -17.42 -12.00
N GLY A 210 -0.55 -18.63 -11.76
CA GLY A 210 0.82 -18.86 -11.34
C GLY A 210 1.02 -18.53 -9.87
N GLY A 211 2.02 -17.73 -9.56
CA GLY A 211 2.37 -17.31 -8.21
C GLY A 211 3.68 -17.91 -7.75
N CYS A 212 4.78 -17.27 -8.12
CA CYS A 212 6.13 -17.64 -7.66
C CYS A 212 6.74 -16.53 -6.81
N VAL A 213 7.70 -16.88 -5.97
CA VAL A 213 8.55 -15.91 -5.28
C VAL A 213 9.36 -15.17 -6.34
N TRP A 214 9.26 -13.85 -6.32
CA TRP A 214 9.97 -12.98 -7.25
C TRP A 214 11.24 -12.39 -6.61
N ALA A 215 11.15 -11.97 -5.34
CA ALA A 215 12.30 -11.48 -4.58
C ALA A 215 12.13 -11.83 -3.09
N GLU A 216 13.25 -12.06 -2.43
CA GLU A 216 13.34 -12.21 -0.97
C GLU A 216 14.00 -10.96 -0.38
N LEU A 217 13.50 -10.47 0.76
CA LEU A 217 13.96 -9.25 1.42
C LEU A 217 14.46 -9.58 2.82
N TRP A 218 15.62 -10.21 2.91
CA TRP A 218 16.25 -10.57 4.17
C TRP A 218 17.39 -9.61 4.50
N ASP A 219 17.36 -9.06 5.70
CA ASP A 219 18.45 -8.29 6.29
C ASP A 219 18.26 -8.24 7.80
N ASP A 220 19.03 -9.04 8.54
CA ASP A 220 18.89 -9.17 9.99
C ASP A 220 19.51 -7.97 10.76
N GLU A 221 20.24 -7.09 10.08
CA GLU A 221 20.84 -5.90 10.71
C GLU A 221 19.82 -4.77 10.91
N TYR A 222 18.69 -4.81 10.17
CA TYR A 222 17.73 -3.72 10.16
C TYR A 222 16.31 -4.18 10.51
N ILE A 223 15.59 -3.28 11.17
CA ILE A 223 14.14 -3.45 11.39
C ILE A 223 13.37 -3.26 10.09
N GLY A 224 12.19 -3.83 10.03
CA GLY A 224 11.28 -3.72 8.87
C GLY A 224 11.08 -5.07 8.18
N ARG A 225 10.11 -5.10 7.30
CA ARG A 225 9.73 -6.28 6.51
C ARG A 225 9.06 -5.80 5.24
N PRO A 226 8.90 -6.65 4.21
CA PRO A 226 8.06 -6.31 3.06
C PRO A 226 6.65 -5.95 3.53
N ASP A 227 6.21 -4.75 3.14
CA ASP A 227 4.91 -4.17 3.48
C ASP A 227 4.35 -3.51 2.23
N GLY A 228 4.17 -2.19 2.15
CA GLY A 228 3.71 -1.52 0.95
C GLY A 228 4.74 -1.46 -0.18
N MET A 229 4.26 -1.37 -1.41
CA MET A 229 5.09 -1.29 -2.61
C MET A 229 4.43 -0.47 -3.73
N LYS A 230 5.26 0.14 -4.60
CA LYS A 230 4.81 0.85 -5.81
C LYS A 230 5.82 0.68 -6.93
N PHE A 231 5.32 0.61 -8.16
CA PHE A 231 6.15 0.67 -9.36
C PHE A 231 6.37 2.12 -9.83
N ASP A 232 7.51 2.36 -10.48
CA ASP A 232 7.66 3.50 -11.37
C ASP A 232 7.18 3.14 -12.79
N LEU A 233 7.12 4.12 -13.69
CA LEU A 233 6.68 3.90 -15.07
C LEU A 233 7.68 3.12 -15.94
N GLN A 234 8.92 2.93 -15.47
CA GLN A 234 9.93 2.10 -16.13
C GLN A 234 9.91 0.64 -15.67
N GLY A 235 9.07 0.31 -14.68
CA GLY A 235 8.92 -1.04 -14.14
C GLY A 235 9.86 -1.35 -12.98
N ASN A 236 10.57 -0.36 -12.43
CA ASN A 236 11.31 -0.57 -11.19
C ASN A 236 10.33 -0.66 -10.01
N LEU A 237 10.54 -1.64 -9.14
CA LEU A 237 9.73 -1.81 -7.94
C LEU A 237 10.41 -1.14 -6.74
N PHE A 238 9.67 -0.27 -6.10
CA PHE A 238 9.97 0.27 -4.78
C PHE A 238 9.15 -0.51 -3.75
N SER A 239 9.81 -1.26 -2.90
CA SER A 239 9.17 -2.01 -1.82
C SER A 239 9.75 -1.61 -0.48
N THR A 240 8.91 -1.50 0.53
CA THR A 240 9.42 -1.43 1.89
C THR A 240 10.05 -2.76 2.29
N GLY A 241 10.99 -2.72 3.22
CA GLY A 241 11.72 -3.88 3.69
C GLY A 241 12.59 -3.54 4.90
N PRO A 242 13.46 -4.46 5.33
CA PRO A 242 14.42 -4.15 6.39
C PRO A 242 15.25 -2.90 6.07
N GLY A 243 15.28 -1.96 7.00
CA GLY A 243 16.05 -0.72 6.89
C GLY A 243 15.39 0.42 6.11
N GLY A 244 14.26 0.19 5.41
CA GLY A 244 13.61 1.25 4.65
C GLY A 244 13.02 0.80 3.32
N VAL A 245 13.41 1.43 2.22
CA VAL A 245 12.90 1.11 0.87
C VAL A 245 13.98 0.42 0.05
N TRP A 246 13.63 -0.70 -0.54
CA TRP A 246 14.42 -1.44 -1.52
C TRP A 246 13.94 -1.09 -2.92
N VAL A 247 14.87 -0.84 -3.82
CA VAL A 247 14.57 -0.55 -5.22
C VAL A 247 15.11 -1.65 -6.10
N PHE A 248 14.21 -2.30 -6.81
CA PHE A 248 14.52 -3.41 -7.72
C PHE A 248 14.31 -2.97 -9.17
N ASN A 249 15.18 -3.45 -10.05
CA ASN A 249 14.92 -3.40 -11.49
C ASN A 249 13.88 -4.47 -11.91
N PRO A 250 13.41 -4.48 -13.17
CA PRO A 250 12.44 -5.49 -13.64
C PRO A 250 12.94 -6.95 -13.57
N ASP A 251 14.25 -7.17 -13.49
CA ASP A 251 14.87 -8.48 -13.41
C ASP A 251 15.05 -9.00 -11.96
N ALA A 252 14.48 -8.29 -10.98
CA ALA A 252 14.56 -8.56 -9.55
C ALA A 252 15.94 -8.27 -8.90
N ASP A 253 16.82 -7.59 -9.59
CA ASP A 253 18.08 -7.15 -9.00
C ASP A 253 17.87 -5.93 -8.12
N VAL A 254 18.43 -5.92 -6.91
CA VAL A 254 18.43 -4.75 -6.03
C VAL A 254 19.41 -3.72 -6.57
N ILE A 255 18.92 -2.60 -7.08
CA ILE A 255 19.76 -1.54 -7.66
C ILE A 255 20.11 -0.44 -6.65
N GLY A 256 19.35 -0.29 -5.57
CA GLY A 256 19.63 0.67 -4.51
C GLY A 256 18.69 0.55 -3.32
N ARG A 257 19.01 1.28 -2.24
CA ARG A 257 18.23 1.30 -1.00
C ARG A 257 18.11 2.72 -0.43
N ILE A 258 16.97 3.04 0.17
CA ILE A 258 16.74 4.27 0.92
C ILE A 258 16.58 3.88 2.39
N TYR A 259 17.61 4.15 3.21
CA TYR A 259 17.58 3.82 4.64
C TYR A 259 16.88 4.90 5.45
N LEU A 260 15.89 4.47 6.21
CA LEU A 260 15.13 5.28 7.14
C LEU A 260 15.30 4.75 8.58
N PRO A 261 15.28 5.61 9.59
CA PRO A 261 15.55 5.20 10.97
C PRO A 261 14.41 4.39 11.60
N ASP A 262 13.21 4.53 11.05
CA ASP A 262 11.99 3.99 11.64
C ASP A 262 11.41 2.87 10.74
N LYS A 263 10.42 2.13 11.24
CA LYS A 263 9.76 1.07 10.48
C LYS A 263 9.01 1.67 9.29
N THR A 264 9.47 1.37 8.09
CA THR A 264 8.84 1.81 6.84
C THR A 264 7.68 0.89 6.50
N THR A 265 6.54 1.47 6.16
CA THR A 265 5.27 0.77 6.01
C THR A 265 4.73 0.82 4.59
N ASN A 266 4.67 2.01 3.94
CA ASN A 266 4.08 2.09 2.60
C ASN A 266 4.64 3.28 1.80
N LEU A 267 4.22 3.40 0.53
CA LEU A 267 4.74 4.34 -0.46
C LEU A 267 3.62 4.93 -1.31
N ALA A 268 3.78 6.17 -1.77
CA ALA A 268 2.93 6.76 -2.81
C ALA A 268 3.73 7.72 -3.70
N TRP A 269 3.47 7.68 -4.98
CA TRP A 269 3.91 8.71 -5.89
C TRP A 269 2.99 9.93 -5.82
N GLY A 270 3.55 11.14 -5.89
CA GLY A 270 2.78 12.36 -5.81
C GLY A 270 3.38 13.52 -6.57
N ASN A 271 2.76 14.70 -6.44
CA ASN A 271 3.06 15.94 -7.18
C ASN A 271 3.00 15.71 -8.70
N ASP A 272 4.10 15.91 -9.38
CA ASP A 272 4.27 15.69 -10.83
C ASP A 272 4.64 14.24 -11.18
N GLY A 273 4.55 13.32 -10.22
CA GLY A 273 4.94 11.92 -10.32
C GLY A 273 6.40 11.63 -9.94
N HIS A 274 7.21 12.65 -9.71
CA HIS A 274 8.62 12.50 -9.33
C HIS A 274 8.85 12.53 -7.82
N SER A 275 7.85 12.83 -7.01
CA SER A 275 7.96 12.78 -5.54
C SER A 275 7.48 11.44 -5.01
N LEU A 276 8.34 10.72 -4.33
CA LEU A 276 7.98 9.52 -3.59
C LEU A 276 7.76 9.91 -2.13
N TYR A 277 6.53 9.73 -1.67
CA TYR A 277 6.15 9.85 -0.28
C TYR A 277 6.25 8.49 0.39
N ILE A 278 6.79 8.47 1.62
CA ILE A 278 7.11 7.24 2.33
C ILE A 278 6.56 7.35 3.75
N THR A 279 5.62 6.50 4.11
CA THR A 279 5.21 6.34 5.51
C THR A 279 6.24 5.47 6.22
N SER A 280 6.79 5.98 7.32
CA SER A 280 7.79 5.27 8.13
C SER A 280 7.58 5.70 9.58
N SER A 281 6.84 4.88 10.29
CA SER A 281 6.24 5.24 11.58
C SER A 281 7.25 5.62 12.65
N PRO A 282 7.08 6.78 13.30
CA PRO A 282 5.86 7.61 13.35
C PRO A 282 5.87 8.83 12.40
N LYS A 283 6.53 8.72 11.26
CA LYS A 283 6.80 9.86 10.36
C LYS A 283 6.32 9.62 8.94
N VAL A 284 6.31 10.70 8.18
CA VAL A 284 6.16 10.67 6.73
C VAL A 284 7.34 11.42 6.11
N TYR A 285 7.97 10.78 5.13
CA TYR A 285 9.10 11.33 4.39
C TYR A 285 8.75 11.60 2.94
N ARG A 286 9.58 12.42 2.31
CA ARG A 286 9.55 12.64 0.86
C ARG A 286 10.95 12.59 0.30
N ILE A 287 11.07 12.04 -0.91
CA ILE A 287 12.29 12.11 -1.72
C ILE A 287 11.92 12.44 -3.15
N ARG A 288 12.71 13.30 -3.80
CA ARG A 288 12.58 13.59 -5.22
C ARG A 288 13.34 12.55 -6.03
N CYS A 289 12.64 11.90 -6.97
CA CYS A 289 13.21 10.91 -7.87
C CYS A 289 13.36 11.48 -9.29
N LYS A 290 14.29 10.90 -10.07
CA LYS A 290 14.40 11.14 -11.53
C LYS A 290 13.33 10.39 -12.28
N THR A 291 13.09 9.16 -11.86
CA THR A 291 12.00 8.35 -12.39
C THR A 291 10.64 8.92 -12.00
N LYS A 292 9.61 8.47 -12.68
CA LYS A 292 8.24 8.92 -12.48
C LYS A 292 7.33 7.73 -12.16
N GLY A 293 6.52 7.86 -11.13
CA GLY A 293 5.47 6.90 -10.82
C GLY A 293 4.12 7.29 -11.39
N GLN A 294 3.18 6.38 -11.29
CA GLN A 294 1.80 6.62 -11.72
C GLN A 294 1.04 7.43 -10.66
N ILE A 295 0.35 8.46 -11.11
CA ILE A 295 -0.61 9.22 -10.30
C ILE A 295 -2.01 8.72 -10.66
N LEU A 296 -2.81 8.40 -9.65
CA LEU A 296 -4.13 7.76 -9.83
C LEU A 296 -5.25 8.75 -10.16
N LEU A 297 -5.10 10.03 -9.78
CA LEU A 297 -6.08 11.10 -10.04
C LEU A 297 -5.41 12.30 -10.68
#